data_af3d8da25e2ad0a0646fa9ef788c8a64
#
_entry.id   af3d8da25e2ad0a0646fa9ef788c8a64
#
_cell.length_a   1.000
_cell.length_b   1.000
_cell.length_c   1.000
_cell.angle_alpha   90.00
_cell.angle_beta   90.00
_cell.angle_gamma   90.00
#
_symmetry.space_group_name_H-M   'P 1'
#
loop_
_entity.id
_entity.type
_entity.pdbx_description
1 polymer ?
#
loop_
_entity_poly.entity_id
_entity_poly.type
_entity_poly.pdbx_seq_one_letter_code
_entity_poly.pdbx_strand_id
1 'polypeptide(L)'
;MAMNTGIAEGQTATQTTAQAGEVKVRFLGTGAADWNGRDDRGELRRLSSILVDDSILFDLTAHNPEMIPSGIAPQTVFYTHSHGDHYHPETALKLGVKKVYLSQTWYDIAVQDFKRAAAKLKAEMPQIIPLHVGQPVQIGNLSVTPLPASHATEKFYEQTLIYLIEKTGVRLIYATDTGGIPAIAA
;
A
#
# COMPACT_ATOMS: atom_id res chain seq x y z
N MET A 1 -63.94 4.87 -38.85
CA MET A 1 -62.78 4.03 -38.48
C MET A 1 -61.54 4.95 -38.45
N ALA A 2 -61.13 5.34 -37.29
CA ALA A 2 -59.90 6.17 -37.10
C ALA A 2 -58.79 5.25 -36.52
N MET A 3 -57.70 5.15 -37.27
CA MET A 3 -56.53 4.41 -36.83
C MET A 3 -55.65 5.34 -35.95
N ASN A 4 -55.42 4.88 -34.72
CA ASN A 4 -54.56 5.58 -33.76
C ASN A 4 -53.14 5.04 -33.91
N THR A 5 -52.20 5.83 -34.41
CA THR A 5 -50.77 5.49 -34.47
C THR A 5 -50.08 6.00 -33.20
N GLY A 6 -49.86 5.08 -32.24
CA GLY A 6 -49.06 5.38 -31.07
C GLY A 6 -47.58 5.56 -31.40
N ILE A 7 -47.04 6.71 -31.08
CA ILE A 7 -45.60 7.02 -31.15
C ILE A 7 -44.97 6.52 -29.83
N ALA A 8 -44.07 5.55 -29.94
CA ALA A 8 -43.28 5.11 -28.82
C ALA A 8 -42.24 6.16 -28.47
N GLU A 9 -42.33 6.78 -27.28
CA GLU A 9 -41.31 7.65 -26.72
C GLU A 9 -40.07 6.82 -26.35
N GLY A 10 -39.00 7.08 -27.05
CA GLY A 10 -37.69 6.50 -26.74
C GLY A 10 -37.16 7.01 -25.41
N GLN A 11 -37.04 6.12 -24.42
CA GLN A 11 -36.32 6.43 -23.19
C GLN A 11 -34.82 6.60 -23.49
N THR A 12 -34.35 7.82 -23.43
CA THR A 12 -32.91 8.14 -23.48
C THR A 12 -32.27 7.68 -22.17
N ALA A 13 -31.54 6.57 -22.21
CA ALA A 13 -30.74 6.12 -21.07
C ALA A 13 -29.65 7.16 -20.81
N THR A 14 -29.76 7.89 -19.72
CA THR A 14 -28.72 8.78 -19.23
C THR A 14 -27.56 7.92 -18.73
N GLN A 15 -26.49 7.82 -19.52
CA GLN A 15 -25.25 7.21 -19.06
C GLN A 15 -24.64 8.14 -18.02
N THR A 16 -24.77 7.78 -16.74
CA THR A 16 -24.02 8.42 -15.66
C THR A 16 -22.57 7.96 -15.81
N THR A 17 -21.72 8.80 -16.42
CA THR A 17 -20.27 8.59 -16.38
C THR A 17 -19.82 8.73 -14.94
N ALA A 18 -19.44 7.61 -14.30
CA ALA A 18 -18.80 7.65 -13.00
C ALA A 18 -17.54 8.53 -13.10
N GLN A 19 -17.52 9.62 -12.33
CA GLN A 19 -16.37 10.52 -12.29
C GLN A 19 -15.16 9.72 -11.76
N ALA A 20 -14.05 9.73 -12.50
CA ALA A 20 -12.82 9.04 -12.09
C ALA A 20 -12.41 9.52 -10.69
N GLY A 21 -12.15 8.58 -9.78
CA GLY A 21 -11.73 8.91 -8.42
C GLY A 21 -10.31 9.49 -8.43
N GLU A 22 -10.09 10.55 -7.69
CA GLU A 22 -8.74 11.05 -7.42
C GLU A 22 -8.04 10.11 -6.44
N VAL A 23 -6.78 9.75 -6.70
CA VAL A 23 -5.88 9.04 -5.78
C VAL A 23 -4.71 9.98 -5.47
N LYS A 24 -4.57 10.36 -4.23
CA LYS A 24 -3.46 11.19 -3.79
C LYS A 24 -2.29 10.31 -3.41
N VAL A 25 -1.15 10.48 -4.07
CA VAL A 25 0.08 9.74 -3.77
C VAL A 25 1.18 10.71 -3.36
N ARG A 26 1.80 10.44 -2.21
CA ARG A 26 2.99 11.14 -1.72
C ARG A 26 4.16 10.19 -1.65
N PHE A 27 5.25 10.52 -2.27
CA PHE A 27 6.51 9.81 -2.09
C PHE A 27 7.14 10.27 -0.79
N LEU A 28 7.30 9.35 0.17
CA LEU A 28 8.00 9.59 1.43
C LEU A 28 9.48 9.20 1.33
N GLY A 29 9.83 8.48 0.28
CA GLY A 29 11.18 8.09 -0.04
C GLY A 29 11.24 7.38 -1.39
N THR A 30 12.40 7.48 -2.04
CA THR A 30 12.71 6.87 -3.35
C THR A 30 14.12 6.28 -3.38
N GLY A 31 14.79 6.19 -2.22
CA GLY A 31 16.08 5.53 -2.07
C GLY A 31 15.93 4.02 -2.06
N ALA A 32 16.95 3.32 -2.54
CA ALA A 32 16.99 1.87 -2.56
C ALA A 32 18.06 1.35 -1.59
N ALA A 33 17.86 0.15 -1.07
CA ALA A 33 18.78 -0.58 -0.20
C ALA A 33 19.25 0.27 1.01
N ASP A 34 20.51 0.58 1.08
CA ASP A 34 21.15 1.34 2.17
C ASP A 34 21.25 2.85 1.92
N TRP A 35 20.74 3.32 0.77
CA TRP A 35 20.88 4.72 0.41
C TRP A 35 19.79 5.61 1.03
N ASN A 36 20.15 6.25 2.12
CA ASN A 36 19.29 7.11 2.91
C ASN A 36 20.00 8.47 3.17
N GLY A 37 20.32 9.19 2.12
CA GLY A 37 21.09 10.42 2.17
C GLY A 37 20.56 11.53 1.27
N ARG A 38 21.44 12.41 0.85
CA ARG A 38 21.16 13.46 -0.13
C ARG A 38 21.71 13.06 -1.48
N ASP A 39 20.95 13.34 -2.54
CA ASP A 39 21.41 13.16 -3.90
C ASP A 39 22.38 14.29 -4.33
N ASP A 40 22.84 14.23 -5.58
CA ASP A 40 23.74 15.21 -6.20
C ASP A 40 23.13 16.62 -6.34
N ARG A 41 21.80 16.73 -6.23
CA ARG A 41 21.06 18.02 -6.18
C ARG A 41 20.88 18.53 -4.75
N GLY A 42 21.35 17.78 -3.75
CA GLY A 42 21.18 18.10 -2.33
C GLY A 42 19.79 17.76 -1.79
N GLU A 43 18.92 17.12 -2.58
CA GLU A 43 17.61 16.68 -2.13
C GLU A 43 17.69 15.45 -1.24
N LEU A 44 16.91 15.46 -0.16
CA LEU A 44 16.86 14.35 0.77
C LEU A 44 16.15 13.14 0.15
N ARG A 45 16.87 12.03 0.07
CA ARG A 45 16.34 10.73 -0.33
C ARG A 45 16.15 9.88 0.91
N ARG A 46 14.93 9.41 1.16
CA ARG A 46 14.62 8.39 2.15
C ARG A 46 14.36 7.07 1.46
N LEU A 47 14.45 5.98 2.21
CA LEU A 47 14.16 4.63 1.71
C LEU A 47 12.74 4.57 1.16
N SER A 48 12.52 3.72 0.17
CA SER A 48 11.29 3.66 -0.62
C SER A 48 10.04 3.50 0.23
N SER A 49 9.12 4.44 0.09
CA SER A 49 7.82 4.44 0.77
C SER A 49 6.88 5.43 0.10
N ILE A 50 5.60 5.10 0.06
CA ILE A 50 4.55 6.03 -0.36
C ILE A 50 3.42 6.11 0.66
N LEU A 51 2.75 7.24 0.69
CA LEU A 51 1.53 7.49 1.44
C LEU A 51 0.38 7.74 0.46
N VAL A 52 -0.66 6.92 0.53
CA VAL A 52 -1.84 7.00 -0.32
C VAL A 52 -3.01 7.56 0.46
N ASP A 53 -3.71 8.52 -0.14
CA ASP A 53 -4.88 9.23 0.42
C ASP A 53 -4.67 9.71 1.88
N ASP A 54 -3.44 10.14 2.20
CA ASP A 54 -3.01 10.61 3.53
C ASP A 54 -3.28 9.61 4.69
N SER A 55 -3.56 8.36 4.41
CA SER A 55 -4.00 7.37 5.42
C SER A 55 -3.34 6.00 5.33
N ILE A 56 -2.85 5.60 4.17
CA ILE A 56 -2.31 4.27 3.92
C ILE A 56 -0.85 4.36 3.49
N LEU A 57 0.03 3.74 4.25
CA LEU A 57 1.45 3.60 3.93
C LEU A 57 1.70 2.31 3.16
N PHE A 58 2.63 2.37 2.21
CA PHE A 58 3.25 1.21 1.60
C PHE A 58 4.74 1.30 1.89
N ASP A 59 5.24 0.32 2.64
CA ASP A 59 6.52 0.27 3.32
C ASP A 59 6.71 1.42 4.32
N LEU A 60 7.50 1.18 5.35
CA LEU A 60 7.78 2.17 6.38
C LEU A 60 9.08 1.83 7.09
N THR A 61 10.01 2.77 7.05
CA THR A 61 11.30 2.67 7.72
C THR A 61 11.45 3.66 8.87
N ALA A 62 12.59 3.66 9.54
CA ALA A 62 12.86 4.56 10.66
C ALA A 62 12.85 6.05 10.25
N HIS A 63 13.09 6.37 8.99
CA HIS A 63 13.29 7.74 8.50
C HIS A 63 12.13 8.32 7.69
N ASN A 64 11.20 7.48 7.22
CA ASN A 64 10.04 7.99 6.46
C ASN A 64 9.11 8.90 7.27
N PRO A 65 8.95 8.77 8.61
CA PRO A 65 8.04 9.63 9.36
C PRO A 65 8.31 11.13 9.24
N GLU A 66 9.57 11.54 9.08
CA GLU A 66 9.92 12.95 8.91
C GLU A 66 9.42 13.56 7.58
N MET A 67 9.06 12.69 6.61
CA MET A 67 8.50 13.08 5.32
C MET A 67 6.97 13.12 5.32
N ILE A 68 6.33 12.66 6.38
CA ILE A 68 4.87 12.72 6.53
C ILE A 68 4.47 14.16 6.90
N PRO A 69 3.56 14.80 6.15
CA PRO A 69 3.15 16.16 6.48
C PRO A 69 2.54 16.26 7.87
N SER A 70 2.76 17.40 8.51
CA SER A 70 2.20 17.69 9.84
C SER A 70 0.68 17.55 9.84
N GLY A 71 0.15 16.92 10.88
CA GLY A 71 -1.30 16.69 11.04
C GLY A 71 -1.83 15.46 10.32
N ILE A 72 -1.00 14.75 9.56
CA ILE A 72 -1.36 13.47 8.95
C ILE A 72 -0.91 12.33 9.87
N ALA A 73 -1.85 11.43 10.19
CA ALA A 73 -1.62 10.25 11.04
C ALA A 73 -2.09 8.98 10.33
N PRO A 74 -1.25 8.34 9.51
CA PRO A 74 -1.61 7.11 8.82
C PRO A 74 -1.98 6.01 9.79
N GLN A 75 -3.07 5.30 9.53
CA GLN A 75 -3.57 4.24 10.40
C GLN A 75 -3.29 2.83 9.88
N THR A 76 -2.82 2.73 8.63
CA THR A 76 -2.63 1.46 7.94
C THR A 76 -1.27 1.44 7.24
N VAL A 77 -0.57 0.31 7.32
CA VAL A 77 0.64 0.06 6.55
C VAL A 77 0.57 -1.30 5.86
N PHE A 78 0.99 -1.33 4.60
CA PHE A 78 1.25 -2.53 3.80
C PHE A 78 2.75 -2.70 3.65
N TYR A 79 3.29 -3.85 4.01
CA TYR A 79 4.71 -4.16 3.82
C TYR A 79 4.91 -5.08 2.62
N THR A 80 5.85 -4.73 1.74
CA THR A 80 6.22 -5.55 0.59
C THR A 80 6.98 -6.79 1.01
N HIS A 81 7.95 -6.64 1.92
CA HIS A 81 8.81 -7.71 2.42
C HIS A 81 9.53 -7.30 3.72
N SER A 82 10.35 -8.19 4.24
CA SER A 82 10.94 -8.08 5.59
C SER A 82 12.31 -7.42 5.66
N HIS A 83 12.87 -6.89 4.56
CA HIS A 83 14.15 -6.17 4.61
C HIS A 83 14.05 -4.88 5.42
N GLY A 84 15.13 -4.51 6.11
CA GLY A 84 15.15 -3.36 7.01
C GLY A 84 14.98 -1.99 6.34
N ASP A 85 15.17 -1.93 5.03
CA ASP A 85 14.91 -0.74 4.21
C ASP A 85 13.44 -0.60 3.77
N HIS A 86 12.58 -1.57 4.13
CA HIS A 86 11.14 -1.56 3.90
C HIS A 86 10.32 -1.75 5.17
N TYR A 87 10.84 -2.48 6.16
CA TYR A 87 10.08 -2.97 7.31
C TYR A 87 10.67 -2.53 8.64
N HIS A 88 9.91 -1.75 9.43
CA HIS A 88 10.36 -1.27 10.73
C HIS A 88 9.20 -1.19 11.76
N PRO A 89 8.95 -2.27 12.54
CA PRO A 89 7.85 -2.35 13.50
C PRO A 89 7.80 -1.23 14.53
N GLU A 90 8.96 -0.82 15.07
CA GLU A 90 9.01 0.25 16.08
C GLU A 90 8.49 1.58 15.53
N THR A 91 8.76 1.87 14.27
CA THR A 91 8.27 3.11 13.62
C THR A 91 6.76 3.05 13.43
N ALA A 92 6.21 1.92 12.99
CA ALA A 92 4.76 1.75 12.87
C ALA A 92 4.04 1.98 14.22
N LEU A 93 4.60 1.42 15.30
CA LEU A 93 4.07 1.62 16.65
C LEU A 93 4.15 3.08 17.12
N LYS A 94 5.28 3.76 16.88
CA LYS A 94 5.46 5.18 17.23
C LYS A 94 4.51 6.11 16.48
N LEU A 95 4.17 5.78 15.23
CA LEU A 95 3.17 6.49 14.44
C LEU A 95 1.73 6.18 14.87
N GLY A 96 1.52 5.17 15.70
CA GLY A 96 0.19 4.75 16.14
C GLY A 96 -0.60 4.00 15.06
N VAL A 97 0.08 3.35 14.12
CA VAL A 97 -0.55 2.48 13.11
C VAL A 97 -1.42 1.44 13.79
N LYS A 98 -2.65 1.26 13.28
CA LYS A 98 -3.64 0.33 13.84
C LYS A 98 -3.76 -0.98 13.07
N LYS A 99 -3.43 -0.96 11.77
CA LYS A 99 -3.51 -2.13 10.90
C LYS A 99 -2.21 -2.31 10.11
N VAL A 100 -1.69 -3.52 10.11
CA VAL A 100 -0.49 -3.92 9.39
C VAL A 100 -0.84 -5.07 8.48
N TYR A 101 -0.56 -4.92 7.20
CA TYR A 101 -0.77 -5.92 6.17
C TYR A 101 0.57 -6.40 5.64
N LEU A 102 0.74 -7.72 5.52
CA LEU A 102 1.97 -8.35 5.02
C LEU A 102 1.69 -9.77 4.52
N SER A 103 2.63 -10.34 3.78
CA SER A 103 2.46 -11.68 3.24
C SER A 103 2.25 -12.73 4.34
N GLN A 104 1.29 -13.63 4.12
CA GLN A 104 1.01 -14.79 4.98
C GLN A 104 2.27 -15.61 5.28
N THR A 105 3.22 -15.67 4.35
CA THR A 105 4.36 -16.56 4.44
C THR A 105 5.36 -16.21 5.56
N TRP A 106 5.37 -14.95 6.03
CA TRP A 106 6.21 -14.53 7.17
C TRP A 106 5.42 -13.86 8.32
N TYR A 107 4.10 -14.06 8.31
CA TYR A 107 3.18 -13.51 9.29
C TYR A 107 3.57 -13.79 10.74
N ASP A 108 3.90 -15.05 11.08
CA ASP A 108 4.22 -15.43 12.45
C ASP A 108 5.49 -14.73 12.97
N ILE A 109 6.48 -14.53 12.10
CA ILE A 109 7.70 -13.79 12.43
C ILE A 109 7.36 -12.32 12.68
N ALA A 110 6.59 -11.70 11.79
CA ALA A 110 6.17 -10.32 11.96
C ALA A 110 5.39 -10.11 13.26
N VAL A 111 4.49 -11.03 13.63
CA VAL A 111 3.78 -10.99 14.91
C VAL A 111 4.75 -10.97 16.09
N GLN A 112 5.81 -11.78 16.07
CA GLN A 112 6.82 -11.77 17.13
C GLN A 112 7.64 -10.48 17.15
N ASP A 113 8.00 -9.94 15.97
CA ASP A 113 8.71 -8.67 15.86
C ASP A 113 7.90 -7.52 16.45
N PHE A 114 6.62 -7.42 16.08
CA PHE A 114 5.72 -6.42 16.65
C PHE A 114 5.50 -6.60 18.14
N LYS A 115 5.38 -7.83 18.65
CA LYS A 115 5.30 -8.10 20.10
C LYS A 115 6.54 -7.59 20.84
N ARG A 116 7.75 -7.88 20.31
CA ARG A 116 9.01 -7.38 20.90
C ARG A 116 9.08 -5.86 20.90
N ALA A 117 8.74 -5.25 19.76
CA ALA A 117 8.73 -3.80 19.63
C ALA A 117 7.69 -3.13 20.55
N ALA A 118 6.49 -3.68 20.64
CA ALA A 118 5.43 -3.18 21.51
C ALA A 118 5.81 -3.26 23.00
N ALA A 119 6.39 -4.38 23.42
CA ALA A 119 6.89 -4.54 24.78
C ALA A 119 7.98 -3.50 25.12
N LYS A 120 8.95 -3.31 24.21
CA LYS A 120 10.03 -2.31 24.34
C LYS A 120 9.49 -0.88 24.47
N LEU A 121 8.52 -0.53 23.64
CA LEU A 121 7.95 0.82 23.58
C LEU A 121 6.78 1.05 24.54
N LYS A 122 6.31 0.01 25.22
CA LYS A 122 5.08 0.02 26.02
C LYS A 122 3.86 0.53 25.21
N ALA A 123 3.82 0.11 23.94
CA ALA A 123 2.80 0.51 22.97
C ALA A 123 1.75 -0.59 22.77
N GLU A 124 0.57 -0.19 22.29
CA GLU A 124 -0.49 -1.11 21.90
C GLU A 124 -0.12 -1.85 20.60
N MET A 125 -0.42 -3.14 20.53
CA MET A 125 -0.23 -3.94 19.33
C MET A 125 -1.22 -3.53 18.23
N PRO A 126 -0.78 -3.32 16.99
CA PRO A 126 -1.68 -3.20 15.86
C PRO A 126 -2.31 -4.55 15.52
N GLN A 127 -3.43 -4.52 14.81
CA GLN A 127 -3.95 -5.71 14.15
C GLN A 127 -3.02 -6.07 12.98
N ILE A 128 -2.40 -7.24 13.03
CA ILE A 128 -1.58 -7.76 11.94
C ILE A 128 -2.43 -8.71 11.10
N ILE A 129 -2.49 -8.46 9.80
CA ILE A 129 -3.42 -9.13 8.87
C ILE A 129 -2.60 -9.78 7.75
N PRO A 130 -2.68 -11.11 7.63
CA PRO A 130 -1.98 -11.83 6.57
C PRO A 130 -2.63 -11.60 5.22
N LEU A 131 -1.80 -11.44 4.19
CA LEU A 131 -2.20 -11.29 2.80
C LEU A 131 -1.91 -12.56 1.99
N HIS A 132 -2.84 -12.90 1.11
CA HIS A 132 -2.68 -13.95 0.12
C HIS A 132 -2.60 -13.34 -1.27
N VAL A 133 -1.60 -13.76 -2.05
CA VAL A 133 -1.39 -13.29 -3.43
C VAL A 133 -2.68 -13.40 -4.24
N GLY A 134 -3.02 -12.34 -4.96
CA GLY A 134 -4.22 -12.24 -5.81
C GLY A 134 -5.53 -12.01 -5.07
N GLN A 135 -5.55 -11.96 -3.73
CA GLN A 135 -6.77 -11.68 -2.96
C GLN A 135 -6.84 -10.21 -2.56
N PRO A 136 -7.76 -9.42 -3.14
CA PRO A 136 -7.86 -7.99 -2.85
C PRO A 136 -8.37 -7.74 -1.42
N VAL A 137 -7.85 -6.67 -0.80
CA VAL A 137 -8.32 -6.13 0.47
C VAL A 137 -8.94 -4.76 0.24
N GLN A 138 -10.12 -4.52 0.82
CA GLN A 138 -10.80 -3.24 0.73
C GLN A 138 -10.44 -2.34 1.91
N ILE A 139 -9.94 -1.13 1.64
CA ILE A 139 -9.66 -0.09 2.62
C ILE A 139 -10.44 1.17 2.23
N GLY A 140 -11.61 1.35 2.81
CA GLY A 140 -12.53 2.40 2.36
C GLY A 140 -12.95 2.17 0.92
N ASN A 141 -12.65 3.13 0.05
CA ASN A 141 -12.93 3.05 -1.40
C ASN A 141 -11.73 2.60 -2.25
N LEU A 142 -10.63 2.19 -1.61
CA LEU A 142 -9.46 1.61 -2.26
C LEU A 142 -9.51 0.09 -2.20
N SER A 143 -9.19 -0.56 -3.32
CA SER A 143 -8.88 -1.99 -3.40
C SER A 143 -7.38 -2.16 -3.51
N VAL A 144 -6.79 -2.98 -2.65
CA VAL A 144 -5.35 -3.28 -2.67
C VAL A 144 -5.18 -4.78 -2.92
N THR A 145 -4.62 -5.13 -4.07
CA THR A 145 -4.36 -6.52 -4.45
C THR A 145 -2.85 -6.81 -4.32
N PRO A 146 -2.44 -7.72 -3.41
CA PRO A 146 -1.07 -8.17 -3.33
C PRO A 146 -0.74 -9.08 -4.53
N LEU A 147 0.36 -8.79 -5.22
CA LEU A 147 0.87 -9.55 -6.33
C LEU A 147 2.27 -10.09 -6.00
N PRO A 148 2.70 -11.21 -6.56
CA PRO A 148 4.01 -11.75 -6.27
C PRO A 148 5.11 -10.87 -6.86
N ALA A 149 6.15 -10.57 -6.09
CA ALA A 149 7.36 -9.93 -6.56
C ALA A 149 8.43 -11.00 -6.87
N SER A 150 9.34 -10.67 -7.79
CA SER A 150 10.54 -11.46 -8.09
C SER A 150 11.72 -10.88 -7.31
N HIS A 151 11.74 -11.12 -6.00
CA HIS A 151 12.77 -10.65 -5.08
C HIS A 151 13.01 -11.69 -3.99
N ALA A 152 14.26 -11.91 -3.63
CA ALA A 152 14.66 -12.85 -2.58
C ALA A 152 15.00 -12.09 -1.30
N THR A 153 14.63 -12.68 -0.17
CA THR A 153 15.08 -12.24 1.16
C THR A 153 15.91 -13.37 1.80
N GLU A 154 16.52 -13.11 2.96
CA GLU A 154 17.20 -14.14 3.74
C GLU A 154 16.24 -15.24 4.21
N LYS A 155 14.95 -14.96 4.17
CA LYS A 155 13.89 -15.93 4.49
C LYS A 155 13.42 -16.58 3.20
N PHE A 156 14.04 -17.70 2.82
CA PHE A 156 13.74 -18.41 1.56
C PHE A 156 12.26 -18.80 1.36
N TYR A 157 11.46 -18.83 2.42
CA TYR A 157 10.03 -19.09 2.40
C TYR A 157 9.18 -17.81 2.25
N GLU A 158 9.79 -16.63 2.30
CA GLU A 158 9.08 -15.39 2.20
C GLU A 158 8.62 -15.12 0.78
N GLN A 159 7.31 -14.97 0.59
CA GLN A 159 6.74 -14.41 -0.63
C GLN A 159 6.77 -12.90 -0.52
N THR A 160 7.66 -12.26 -1.27
CA THR A 160 7.72 -10.82 -1.41
C THR A 160 6.56 -10.32 -2.29
N LEU A 161 6.08 -9.12 -2.03
CA LEU A 161 4.88 -8.57 -2.64
C LEU A 161 5.16 -7.24 -3.36
N ILE A 162 4.42 -7.01 -4.42
CA ILE A 162 4.08 -5.70 -4.97
C ILE A 162 2.57 -5.51 -4.85
N TYR A 163 2.10 -4.28 -5.00
CA TYR A 163 0.68 -3.97 -4.80
C TYR A 163 0.05 -3.30 -5.99
N LEU A 164 -1.07 -3.85 -6.47
CA LEU A 164 -2.01 -3.15 -7.34
C LEU A 164 -3.02 -2.42 -6.47
N ILE A 165 -3.08 -1.10 -6.61
CA ILE A 165 -3.95 -0.20 -5.85
C ILE A 165 -4.96 0.38 -6.82
N GLU A 166 -6.25 0.17 -6.55
CA GLU A 166 -7.34 0.58 -7.43
C GLU A 166 -8.36 1.44 -6.68
N LYS A 167 -8.82 2.49 -7.32
CA LYS A 167 -9.92 3.34 -6.91
C LYS A 167 -10.65 3.76 -8.18
N THR A 168 -11.95 3.95 -8.16
CA THR A 168 -12.80 4.20 -9.33
C THR A 168 -12.08 4.90 -10.50
N GLY A 169 -11.77 4.15 -11.56
CA GLY A 169 -11.12 4.66 -12.77
C GLY A 169 -9.60 4.91 -12.69
N VAL A 170 -8.96 4.67 -11.54
CA VAL A 170 -7.51 4.83 -11.35
C VAL A 170 -6.89 3.50 -10.92
N ARG A 171 -5.76 3.13 -11.53
CA ARG A 171 -4.94 1.97 -11.18
C ARG A 171 -3.51 2.43 -10.97
N LEU A 172 -2.89 2.01 -9.87
CA LEU A 172 -1.51 2.29 -9.51
C LEU A 172 -0.83 0.99 -9.09
N ILE A 173 0.39 0.78 -9.53
CA ILE A 173 1.22 -0.33 -9.07
C ILE A 173 2.35 0.24 -8.20
N TYR A 174 2.44 -0.21 -6.95
CA TYR A 174 3.59 -0.01 -6.09
C TYR A 174 4.49 -1.25 -6.20
N ALA A 175 5.59 -1.09 -6.94
CA ALA A 175 6.51 -2.17 -7.25
C ALA A 175 7.94 -1.73 -6.91
N THR A 176 8.37 -2.09 -5.72
CA THR A 176 9.76 -1.98 -5.27
C THR A 176 10.40 -3.36 -5.27
N ASP A 177 11.71 -3.41 -5.40
CA ASP A 177 12.52 -4.62 -5.24
C ASP A 177 11.93 -5.84 -5.97
N THR A 178 11.71 -5.67 -7.26
CA THR A 178 11.26 -6.77 -8.11
C THR A 178 12.03 -6.81 -9.42
N GLY A 179 12.45 -8.00 -9.84
CA GLY A 179 13.11 -8.22 -11.13
C GLY A 179 12.16 -8.13 -12.32
N GLY A 180 10.85 -8.02 -12.11
CA GLY A 180 9.83 -7.88 -13.13
C GLY A 180 8.44 -7.75 -12.57
N ILE A 181 7.52 -7.21 -13.39
CA ILE A 181 6.09 -7.13 -13.04
C ILE A 181 5.40 -8.37 -13.59
N PRO A 182 4.67 -9.13 -12.76
CA PRO A 182 3.93 -10.30 -13.22
C PRO A 182 2.91 -9.96 -14.31
N ALA A 183 2.69 -10.85 -15.27
CA ALA A 183 1.72 -10.65 -16.34
C ALA A 183 0.27 -10.42 -15.84
N ILE A 184 -0.04 -10.92 -14.65
CA ILE A 184 -1.35 -10.69 -14.00
C ILE A 184 -1.55 -9.25 -13.51
N ALA A 185 -0.49 -8.45 -13.48
CA ALA A 185 -0.52 -7.05 -13.06
C ALA A 185 -0.58 -6.06 -14.24
N ALA A 186 -0.44 -6.56 -15.46
CA ALA A 186 -0.38 -5.77 -16.69
C ALA A 186 -1.76 -5.49 -17.31
#